data_970e7319429f89655dd82daf85c26736
#
_entry.id   970e7319429f89655dd82daf85c26736
#
_cell.length_a   1.000
_cell.length_b   1.000
_cell.length_c   1.000
_cell.angle_alpha   90.00
_cell.angle_beta   90.00
_cell.angle_gamma   90.00
#
_symmetry.space_group_name_H-M   'P 1'
#
loop_
_entity.id
_entity.type
_entity.pdbx_description
1 polymer ?
#
loop_
_entity_poly.entity_id
_entity_poly.type
_entity_poly.pdbx_seq_one_letter_code
_entity_poly.pdbx_strand_id
1 'polypeptide(L)'
;MNTSSISKIFTFLIAVSLSISAIAQESYLLNYDDVELRKITQDIAKFSKKTIILDPRVKGRVTIYSDSLLDQEQVWQVYLRTIQVNGFSAITEDNIVRIVPENEATRDDNSASNDAEFMTKIILLENRSAGEILPMIKPITGRQSHLSSIPSINSILLVDRKSNVERVEALLNEL
;
A
#
# COMPACT_ATOMS: atom_id res chain seq x y z
N MET A 1 -36.35 -43.28 -31.37
CA MET A 1 -35.42 -42.35 -30.71
C MET A 1 -35.36 -42.71 -29.25
N ASN A 2 -34.22 -43.24 -28.75
CA ASN A 2 -34.12 -43.93 -27.45
C ASN A 2 -34.08 -42.95 -26.30
N THR A 3 -35.10 -42.96 -25.47
CA THR A 3 -35.22 -42.15 -24.21
C THR A 3 -34.10 -42.44 -23.20
N SER A 4 -33.44 -43.62 -23.30
CA SER A 4 -32.33 -44.00 -22.42
C SER A 4 -31.01 -43.22 -22.67
N SER A 5 -30.80 -42.71 -23.93
CA SER A 5 -29.61 -41.92 -24.29
C SER A 5 -29.72 -40.47 -23.78
N ILE A 6 -30.92 -39.92 -23.79
CA ILE A 6 -31.16 -38.52 -23.28
C ILE A 6 -30.98 -38.46 -21.77
N SER A 7 -31.41 -39.48 -21.05
CA SER A 7 -31.24 -39.58 -19.60
C SER A 7 -29.78 -39.66 -19.16
N LYS A 8 -28.95 -40.41 -19.89
CA LYS A 8 -27.51 -40.52 -19.63
C LYS A 8 -26.73 -39.24 -19.93
N ILE A 9 -27.11 -38.49 -20.94
CA ILE A 9 -26.51 -37.19 -21.28
C ILE A 9 -26.88 -36.14 -20.20
N PHE A 10 -28.12 -36.17 -19.73
CA PHE A 10 -28.59 -35.24 -18.69
C PHE A 10 -27.91 -35.49 -17.32
N THR A 11 -27.66 -36.77 -16.96
CA THR A 11 -26.95 -37.16 -15.75
C THR A 11 -25.46 -36.80 -15.85
N PHE A 12 -24.86 -36.87 -17.02
CA PHE A 12 -23.46 -36.46 -17.21
C PHE A 12 -23.26 -34.96 -17.16
N LEU A 13 -24.22 -34.15 -17.62
CA LEU A 13 -24.19 -32.70 -17.58
C LEU A 13 -24.33 -32.16 -16.15
N ILE A 14 -25.09 -32.82 -15.29
CA ILE A 14 -25.27 -32.46 -13.87
C ILE A 14 -24.00 -32.79 -13.05
N ALA A 15 -23.25 -33.83 -13.41
CA ALA A 15 -22.03 -34.20 -12.72
C ALA A 15 -20.84 -33.25 -12.98
N VAL A 16 -20.84 -32.53 -14.10
CA VAL A 16 -19.77 -31.58 -14.47
C VAL A 16 -19.98 -30.22 -13.77
N SER A 17 -21.17 -29.88 -13.33
CA SER A 17 -21.48 -28.57 -12.74
C SER A 17 -21.13 -28.43 -11.24
N LEU A 18 -20.65 -29.49 -10.56
CA LEU A 18 -20.35 -29.47 -9.12
C LEU A 18 -18.87 -29.28 -8.77
N SER A 19 -18.01 -29.01 -9.75
CA SER A 19 -16.59 -28.72 -9.49
C SER A 19 -16.33 -27.22 -9.38
N ILE A 20 -17.16 -26.47 -8.65
CA ILE A 20 -16.77 -25.16 -8.16
C ILE A 20 -15.86 -25.44 -6.96
N SER A 21 -14.56 -25.49 -7.24
CA SER A 21 -13.55 -25.46 -6.18
C SER A 21 -13.76 -24.16 -5.40
N ALA A 22 -14.34 -24.26 -4.22
CA ALA A 22 -14.33 -23.19 -3.25
C ALA A 22 -12.84 -22.89 -2.98
N ILE A 23 -12.33 -21.80 -3.52
CA ILE A 23 -11.05 -21.27 -3.11
C ILE A 23 -11.23 -20.90 -1.64
N ALA A 24 -10.74 -21.76 -0.76
CA ALA A 24 -10.73 -21.46 0.67
C ALA A 24 -9.87 -20.21 0.84
N GLN A 25 -10.49 -19.09 1.13
CA GLN A 25 -9.80 -17.84 1.43
C GLN A 25 -9.15 -18.02 2.81
N GLU A 26 -7.83 -18.12 2.83
CA GLU A 26 -7.08 -18.20 4.07
C GLU A 26 -7.32 -16.92 4.88
N SER A 27 -7.74 -17.08 6.13
CA SER A 27 -8.03 -15.97 7.05
C SER A 27 -7.13 -16.07 8.27
N TYR A 28 -6.67 -14.92 8.77
CA TYR A 28 -5.66 -14.84 9.82
C TYR A 28 -6.12 -13.95 10.95
N LEU A 29 -5.82 -14.33 12.19
CA LEU A 29 -5.97 -13.48 13.36
C LEU A 29 -4.60 -12.94 13.75
N LEU A 30 -4.44 -11.61 13.73
CA LEU A 30 -3.21 -10.97 14.13
C LEU A 30 -3.29 -10.60 15.62
N ASN A 31 -2.46 -11.25 16.42
CA ASN A 31 -2.36 -10.97 17.84
C ASN A 31 -0.88 -11.00 18.24
N TYR A 32 -0.27 -9.82 18.26
CA TYR A 32 1.12 -9.61 18.64
C TYR A 32 1.18 -8.65 19.81
N ASP A 33 1.87 -9.02 20.86
CA ASP A 33 2.07 -8.20 22.05
C ASP A 33 3.57 -7.97 22.26
N ASP A 34 4.01 -6.74 22.08
CA ASP A 34 5.40 -6.30 22.22
C ASP A 34 6.39 -7.21 21.45
N VAL A 35 6.12 -7.48 20.18
CA VAL A 35 6.91 -8.36 19.31
C VAL A 35 7.84 -7.52 18.42
N GLU A 36 9.05 -8.03 18.16
CA GLU A 36 9.97 -7.38 17.24
C GLU A 36 9.40 -7.29 15.81
N LEU A 37 9.55 -6.13 15.18
CA LEU A 37 9.06 -5.87 13.83
C LEU A 37 9.63 -6.87 12.81
N ARG A 38 10.88 -7.32 12.97
CA ARG A 38 11.50 -8.36 12.13
C ARG A 38 10.76 -9.69 12.20
N LYS A 39 10.32 -10.09 13.40
CA LYS A 39 9.57 -11.34 13.58
C LYS A 39 8.21 -11.26 12.89
N ILE A 40 7.51 -10.15 13.08
CA ILE A 40 6.23 -9.90 12.40
C ILE A 40 6.39 -9.92 10.89
N THR A 41 7.44 -9.27 10.36
CA THR A 41 7.73 -9.28 8.92
C THR A 41 7.90 -10.69 8.36
N GLN A 42 8.55 -11.59 9.10
CA GLN A 42 8.70 -12.99 8.68
C GLN A 42 7.34 -13.72 8.57
N ASP A 43 6.45 -13.47 9.51
CA ASP A 43 5.11 -14.09 9.50
C ASP A 43 4.25 -13.48 8.39
N ILE A 44 4.29 -12.17 8.22
CA ILE A 44 3.58 -11.46 7.13
C ILE A 44 4.09 -11.90 5.75
N ALA A 45 5.38 -12.09 5.55
CA ALA A 45 5.93 -12.59 4.29
C ALA A 45 5.33 -13.94 3.90
N LYS A 46 5.11 -14.84 4.87
CA LYS A 46 4.45 -16.14 4.65
C LYS A 46 2.98 -15.97 4.28
N PHE A 47 2.24 -15.13 5.02
CA PHE A 47 0.81 -14.92 4.81
C PHE A 47 0.53 -14.19 3.50
N SER A 48 1.32 -13.15 3.17
CA SER A 48 1.14 -12.35 1.96
C SER A 48 1.73 -13.00 0.71
N LYS A 49 2.52 -14.07 0.86
CA LYS A 49 3.27 -14.74 -0.24
C LYS A 49 4.18 -13.76 -1.00
N LYS A 50 4.64 -12.71 -0.33
CA LYS A 50 5.55 -11.68 -0.89
C LYS A 50 6.97 -11.92 -0.41
N THR A 51 7.94 -11.61 -1.27
CA THR A 51 9.35 -11.55 -0.87
C THR A 51 9.62 -10.20 -0.22
N ILE A 52 9.98 -10.19 1.06
CA ILE A 52 10.23 -8.94 1.81
C ILE A 52 11.72 -8.86 2.14
N ILE A 53 12.35 -7.77 1.75
CA ILE A 53 13.74 -7.43 2.09
C ILE A 53 13.71 -6.32 3.14
N LEU A 54 14.34 -6.56 4.30
CA LEU A 54 14.43 -5.59 5.37
C LEU A 54 15.77 -4.87 5.33
N ASP A 55 15.77 -3.56 5.34
CA ASP A 55 16.95 -2.77 5.62
C ASP A 55 17.49 -3.11 7.03
N PRO A 56 18.83 -3.20 7.23
CA PRO A 56 19.43 -3.50 8.54
C PRO A 56 19.00 -2.56 9.67
N ARG A 57 18.60 -1.34 9.34
CA ARG A 57 18.12 -0.31 10.29
C ARG A 57 16.69 -0.53 10.74
N VAL A 58 15.93 -1.44 10.10
CA VAL A 58 14.55 -1.76 10.52
C VAL A 58 14.61 -2.45 11.88
N LYS A 59 14.21 -1.70 12.91
CA LYS A 59 14.13 -2.11 14.30
C LYS A 59 12.86 -1.53 14.91
N GLY A 60 12.37 -2.13 15.97
CA GLY A 60 11.18 -1.69 16.70
C GLY A 60 10.42 -2.86 17.25
N ARG A 61 9.58 -2.57 18.22
CA ARG A 61 8.62 -3.52 18.81
C ARG A 61 7.22 -2.97 18.58
N VAL A 62 6.30 -3.84 18.30
CA VAL A 62 4.92 -3.45 18.01
C VAL A 62 3.93 -4.38 18.67
N THR A 63 2.78 -3.82 18.97
CA THR A 63 1.61 -4.53 19.48
C THR A 63 0.49 -4.37 18.45
N ILE A 64 -0.09 -5.49 18.03
CA ILE A 64 -1.21 -5.54 17.07
C ILE A 64 -2.26 -6.46 17.66
N TYR A 65 -3.49 -5.98 17.80
CA TYR A 65 -4.66 -6.78 18.18
C TYR A 65 -5.70 -6.72 17.06
N SER A 66 -6.12 -7.87 16.59
CA SER A 66 -7.26 -8.02 15.68
C SER A 66 -8.37 -8.78 16.41
N ASP A 67 -9.57 -8.25 16.39
CA ASP A 67 -10.77 -8.87 16.96
C ASP A 67 -11.52 -9.75 15.95
N SER A 68 -11.12 -9.68 14.68
CA SER A 68 -11.73 -10.39 13.56
C SER A 68 -10.67 -11.08 12.70
N LEU A 69 -11.11 -12.10 11.97
CA LEU A 69 -10.29 -12.75 10.96
C LEU A 69 -10.05 -11.81 9.78
N LEU A 70 -8.81 -11.68 9.37
CA LEU A 70 -8.36 -10.86 8.26
C LEU A 70 -7.99 -11.73 7.07
N ASP A 71 -8.34 -11.30 5.89
CA ASP A 71 -7.85 -11.90 4.64
C ASP A 71 -6.40 -11.47 4.34
N GLN A 72 -5.82 -12.04 3.30
CA GLN A 72 -4.43 -11.80 2.92
C GLN A 72 -4.14 -10.31 2.64
N GLU A 73 -5.06 -9.61 1.97
CA GLU A 73 -4.89 -8.20 1.64
C GLU A 73 -5.04 -7.32 2.88
N GLN A 74 -6.01 -7.60 3.74
CA GLN A 74 -6.18 -6.89 5.00
C GLN A 74 -4.97 -7.07 5.92
N VAL A 75 -4.40 -8.27 6.02
CA VAL A 75 -3.15 -8.53 6.75
C VAL A 75 -2.01 -7.67 6.19
N TRP A 76 -1.90 -7.58 4.86
CA TRP A 76 -0.90 -6.76 4.21
C TRP A 76 -1.07 -5.27 4.51
N GLN A 77 -2.29 -4.76 4.47
CA GLN A 77 -2.61 -3.36 4.82
C GLN A 77 -2.29 -3.04 6.28
N VAL A 78 -2.63 -3.93 7.22
CA VAL A 78 -2.25 -3.75 8.63
C VAL A 78 -0.74 -3.69 8.79
N TYR A 79 0.01 -4.56 8.08
CA TYR A 79 1.47 -4.54 8.10
C TYR A 79 2.04 -3.22 7.58
N LEU A 80 1.57 -2.72 6.44
CA LEU A 80 2.00 -1.44 5.88
C LEU A 80 1.79 -0.28 6.86
N ARG A 81 0.65 -0.24 7.53
CA ARG A 81 0.39 0.76 8.57
C ARG A 81 1.33 0.60 9.77
N THR A 82 1.62 -0.64 10.14
CA THR A 82 2.52 -0.94 11.26
C THR A 82 3.94 -0.45 10.99
N ILE A 83 4.51 -0.73 9.81
CA ILE A 83 5.84 -0.23 9.45
C ILE A 83 5.87 1.29 9.36
N GLN A 84 4.80 1.90 8.86
CA GLN A 84 4.66 3.35 8.74
C GLN A 84 4.70 4.06 10.10
N VAL A 85 3.96 3.56 11.09
CA VAL A 85 3.97 4.10 12.46
C VAL A 85 5.37 4.01 13.08
N ASN A 86 6.17 3.03 12.68
CA ASN A 86 7.55 2.86 13.11
C ASN A 86 8.58 3.66 12.29
N GLY A 87 8.14 4.50 11.35
CA GLY A 87 9.01 5.37 10.53
C GLY A 87 9.68 4.67 9.36
N PHE A 88 9.08 3.58 8.86
CA PHE A 88 9.54 2.84 7.69
C PHE A 88 8.50 2.89 6.58
N SER A 89 8.97 2.68 5.35
CA SER A 89 8.15 2.62 4.13
C SER A 89 8.47 1.36 3.34
N ALA A 90 7.48 0.88 2.60
CA ALA A 90 7.63 -0.22 1.67
C ALA A 90 7.83 0.33 0.25
N ILE A 91 8.87 -0.15 -0.44
CA ILE A 91 9.11 0.07 -1.87
C ILE A 91 8.85 -1.25 -2.56
N THR A 92 7.88 -1.28 -3.47
CA THR A 92 7.51 -2.50 -4.19
C THR A 92 8.05 -2.45 -5.62
N GLU A 93 8.83 -3.45 -5.97
CA GLU A 93 9.34 -3.68 -7.32
C GLU A 93 8.93 -5.11 -7.72
N ASP A 94 8.01 -5.23 -8.68
CA ASP A 94 7.40 -6.51 -9.07
C ASP A 94 6.81 -7.27 -7.88
N ASN A 95 7.41 -8.41 -7.49
CA ASN A 95 6.98 -9.23 -6.35
C ASN A 95 7.93 -9.12 -5.14
N ILE A 96 8.85 -8.16 -5.16
CA ILE A 96 9.81 -7.91 -4.08
C ILE A 96 9.43 -6.60 -3.40
N VAL A 97 9.35 -6.64 -2.07
CA VAL A 97 9.06 -5.47 -1.25
C VAL A 97 10.28 -5.16 -0.38
N ARG A 98 10.86 -3.99 -0.55
CA ARG A 98 11.93 -3.50 0.33
C ARG A 98 11.35 -2.61 1.41
N ILE A 99 11.66 -2.90 2.67
CA ILE A 99 11.32 -2.04 3.80
C ILE A 99 12.53 -1.20 4.14
N VAL A 100 12.40 0.10 4.00
CA VAL A 100 13.47 1.08 4.19
C VAL A 100 13.03 2.18 5.14
N PRO A 101 13.96 2.94 5.75
CA PRO A 101 13.62 4.17 6.46
C PRO A 101 12.86 5.15 5.55
N GLU A 102 11.86 5.82 6.10
CA GLU A 102 10.97 6.72 5.37
C GLU A 102 11.70 7.81 4.58
N ASN A 103 12.82 8.32 5.13
CA ASN A 103 13.64 9.34 4.46
C ASN A 103 14.40 8.83 3.23
N GLU A 104 14.51 7.52 3.05
CA GLU A 104 15.11 6.92 1.85
C GLU A 104 14.07 6.63 0.79
N ALA A 105 12.87 6.24 1.18
CA ALA A 105 11.77 6.03 0.25
C ALA A 105 11.44 7.28 -0.59
N THR A 106 11.68 8.49 -0.04
CA THR A 106 11.49 9.76 -0.77
C THR A 106 12.48 9.98 -1.92
N ARG A 107 13.55 9.19 -2.01
CA ARG A 107 14.59 9.33 -3.04
C ARG A 107 14.47 8.32 -4.18
N ASP A 108 13.65 7.30 -4.00
CA ASP A 108 13.44 6.25 -5.00
C ASP A 108 12.17 6.56 -5.83
N ASP A 109 12.34 7.02 -7.08
CA ASP A 109 11.26 7.45 -7.99
C ASP A 109 10.36 6.31 -8.51
N ASN A 110 10.60 5.06 -8.11
CA ASN A 110 9.96 3.86 -8.69
C ASN A 110 8.95 3.13 -7.80
N SER A 111 8.41 3.76 -6.77
CA SER A 111 7.53 3.05 -5.86
C SER A 111 6.05 3.07 -6.29
N ALA A 112 5.56 1.95 -6.80
CA ALA A 112 4.15 1.74 -7.18
C ALA A 112 3.31 1.14 -6.03
N SER A 113 2.27 1.86 -5.67
CA SER A 113 1.05 1.55 -4.91
C SER A 113 1.10 1.27 -3.40
N ASN A 114 0.48 2.11 -2.66
CA ASN A 114 -0.26 2.11 -1.38
C ASN A 114 0.09 3.30 -0.48
N ASP A 115 -0.71 3.62 0.54
CA ASP A 115 -0.53 4.79 1.45
C ASP A 115 0.83 4.92 2.15
N ALA A 116 1.72 3.92 2.04
CA ALA A 116 3.11 3.98 2.49
C ALA A 116 4.08 4.41 1.39
N GLU A 117 3.56 4.65 0.17
CA GLU A 117 4.32 4.98 -1.02
C GLU A 117 4.56 6.48 -1.13
N PHE A 118 5.80 6.86 -1.45
CA PHE A 118 6.14 8.23 -1.82
C PHE A 118 5.95 8.44 -3.32
N MET A 119 5.39 9.57 -3.67
CA MET A 119 5.18 10.01 -5.04
C MET A 119 5.82 11.37 -5.25
N THR A 120 6.47 11.55 -6.38
CA THR A 120 6.94 12.86 -6.85
C THR A 120 5.92 13.45 -7.81
N LYS A 121 5.44 14.64 -7.54
CA LYS A 121 4.53 15.36 -8.43
C LYS A 121 4.96 16.80 -8.64
N ILE A 122 4.88 17.24 -9.89
CA ILE A 122 5.01 18.66 -10.26
C ILE A 122 3.59 19.18 -10.50
N ILE A 123 3.18 20.18 -9.72
CA ILE A 123 1.85 20.78 -9.79
C ILE A 123 1.99 22.17 -10.36
N LEU A 124 1.44 22.40 -11.55
CA LEU A 124 1.39 23.69 -12.21
C LEU A 124 0.30 24.54 -11.57
N LEU A 125 0.61 25.81 -11.27
CA LEU A 125 -0.33 26.76 -10.69
C LEU A 125 -0.75 27.79 -11.73
N GLU A 126 -2.06 27.96 -11.93
CA GLU A 126 -2.60 28.87 -12.94
C GLU A 126 -2.94 30.26 -12.35
N ASN A 127 -3.54 30.29 -11.17
CA ASN A 127 -4.16 31.49 -10.62
C ASN A 127 -3.36 32.17 -9.51
N ARG A 128 -2.35 31.51 -8.94
CA ARG A 128 -1.53 32.00 -7.83
C ARG A 128 -0.06 31.67 -8.03
N SER A 129 0.82 32.42 -7.37
CA SER A 129 2.25 32.11 -7.44
C SER A 129 2.63 30.96 -6.52
N ALA A 130 3.60 30.16 -6.96
CA ALA A 130 4.13 29.06 -6.14
C ALA A 130 4.70 29.55 -4.79
N GLY A 131 5.23 30.78 -4.75
CA GLY A 131 5.74 31.40 -3.52
C GLY A 131 4.66 31.70 -2.50
N GLU A 132 3.46 32.07 -2.94
CA GLU A 132 2.30 32.32 -2.03
C GLU A 132 1.70 31.03 -1.51
N ILE A 133 1.60 30.01 -2.36
CA ILE A 133 0.97 28.74 -2.05
C ILE A 133 1.83 27.87 -1.12
N LEU A 134 3.14 27.88 -1.31
CA LEU A 134 4.08 27.00 -0.61
C LEU A 134 3.97 27.08 0.94
N PRO A 135 3.90 28.28 1.56
CA PRO A 135 3.69 28.37 3.01
C PRO A 135 2.34 27.85 3.49
N MET A 136 1.30 27.89 2.64
CA MET A 136 -0.05 27.46 2.98
C MET A 136 -0.18 25.93 3.00
N ILE A 137 0.51 25.23 2.08
CA ILE A 137 0.44 23.77 1.98
C ILE A 137 1.46 23.06 2.88
N LYS A 138 2.55 23.72 3.25
CA LYS A 138 3.61 23.14 4.10
C LYS A 138 3.08 22.51 5.41
N PRO A 139 2.12 23.10 6.15
CA PRO A 139 1.59 22.52 7.37
C PRO A 139 0.77 21.23 7.18
N ILE A 140 0.27 20.98 5.96
CA ILE A 140 -0.57 19.81 5.63
C ILE A 140 0.21 18.70 4.94
N THR A 141 1.46 18.91 4.58
CA THR A 141 2.37 17.89 4.05
C THR A 141 3.00 17.08 5.19
N GLY A 142 3.49 15.88 4.88
CA GLY A 142 4.13 15.00 5.84
C GLY A 142 5.44 15.56 6.40
N ARG A 143 5.88 15.07 7.56
CA ARG A 143 7.17 15.49 8.16
C ARG A 143 8.37 15.15 7.28
N GLN A 144 8.25 14.12 6.44
CA GLN A 144 9.30 13.65 5.54
C GLN A 144 9.10 14.14 4.10
N SER A 145 8.08 14.97 3.87
CA SER A 145 7.83 15.52 2.54
C SER A 145 8.92 16.48 2.10
N HIS A 146 9.22 16.45 0.80
CA HIS A 146 10.01 17.48 0.16
C HIS A 146 9.11 18.40 -0.65
N LEU A 147 9.13 19.68 -0.33
CA LEU A 147 8.29 20.69 -0.95
C LEU A 147 9.16 21.85 -1.41
N SER A 148 9.15 22.16 -2.70
CA SER A 148 9.89 23.29 -3.27
C SER A 148 9.14 23.95 -4.42
N SER A 149 9.40 25.23 -4.66
CA SER A 149 8.87 25.96 -5.82
C SER A 149 9.82 25.87 -7.01
N ILE A 150 9.23 25.85 -8.21
CA ILE A 150 9.94 26.00 -9.50
C ILE A 150 9.42 27.30 -10.13
N PRO A 151 10.03 28.45 -9.81
CA PRO A 151 9.49 29.75 -10.21
C PRO A 151 9.41 29.94 -11.73
N SER A 152 10.34 29.35 -12.49
CA SER A 152 10.42 29.49 -13.94
C SER A 152 9.17 28.99 -14.69
N ILE A 153 8.44 28.06 -14.11
CA ILE A 153 7.23 27.48 -14.68
C ILE A 153 6.02 27.60 -13.73
N ASN A 154 6.13 28.45 -12.70
CA ASN A 154 5.11 28.64 -11.67
C ASN A 154 4.53 27.32 -11.11
N SER A 155 5.42 26.41 -10.72
CA SER A 155 5.04 25.07 -10.26
C SER A 155 5.59 24.78 -8.88
N ILE A 156 4.97 23.78 -8.23
CA ILE A 156 5.42 23.22 -6.97
C ILE A 156 5.87 21.78 -7.24
N LEU A 157 7.10 21.45 -6.82
CA LEU A 157 7.57 20.08 -6.69
C LEU A 157 7.19 19.58 -5.31
N LEU A 158 6.39 18.54 -5.28
CA LEU A 158 5.97 17.85 -4.06
C LEU A 158 6.40 16.39 -4.12
N VAL A 159 7.16 15.96 -3.10
CA VAL A 159 7.49 14.55 -2.83
C VAL A 159 6.88 14.20 -1.50
N ASP A 160 5.85 13.40 -1.50
CA ASP A 160 5.14 12.98 -0.29
C ASP A 160 4.46 11.63 -0.54
N ARG A 161 3.80 11.09 0.48
CA ARG A 161 2.96 9.92 0.33
C ARG A 161 1.86 10.18 -0.69
N LYS A 162 1.51 9.17 -1.47
CA LYS A 162 0.50 9.27 -2.51
C LYS A 162 -0.79 9.93 -2.02
N SER A 163 -1.32 9.48 -0.87
CA SER A 163 -2.54 10.06 -0.27
C SER A 163 -2.40 11.55 0.08
N ASN A 164 -1.21 11.99 0.51
CA ASN A 164 -0.94 13.40 0.79
C ASN A 164 -0.84 14.20 -0.51
N VAL A 165 -0.16 13.66 -1.53
CA VAL A 165 -0.04 14.31 -2.84
C VAL A 165 -1.42 14.52 -3.45
N GLU A 166 -2.27 13.49 -3.47
CA GLU A 166 -3.65 13.57 -3.97
C GLU A 166 -4.50 14.60 -3.20
N ARG A 167 -4.33 14.64 -1.86
CA ARG A 167 -5.02 15.62 -1.01
C ARG A 167 -4.57 17.06 -1.30
N VAL A 168 -3.25 17.28 -1.43
CA VAL A 168 -2.69 18.62 -1.76
C VAL A 168 -3.15 19.05 -3.14
N GLU A 169 -3.12 18.15 -4.12
CA GLU A 169 -3.60 18.43 -5.48
C GLU A 169 -5.07 18.82 -5.50
N ALA A 170 -5.92 18.07 -4.81
CA ALA A 170 -7.35 18.39 -4.70
C ALA A 170 -7.58 19.78 -4.11
N LEU A 171 -6.85 20.14 -3.05
CA LEU A 171 -6.93 21.48 -2.44
C LEU A 171 -6.44 22.59 -3.38
N LEU A 172 -5.40 22.34 -4.17
CA LEU A 172 -4.86 23.34 -5.10
C LEU A 172 -5.78 23.57 -6.30
N ASN A 173 -6.55 22.55 -6.70
CA ASN A 173 -7.54 22.66 -7.78
C ASN A 173 -8.79 23.46 -7.36
N GLU A 174 -8.99 23.68 -6.05
CA GLU A 174 -10.11 24.50 -5.51
C GLU A 174 -9.70 25.98 -5.32
N LEU A 175 -8.41 26.33 -5.49
CA LEU A 175 -7.88 27.69 -5.26
C LEU A 175 -7.70 28.47 -6.59
#